data_04f0fd41d42500956e304ebe953c72e9
#
_entry.id   04f0fd41d42500956e304ebe953c72e9
#
_cell.length_a   1.000
_cell.length_b   1.000
_cell.length_c   1.000
_cell.angle_alpha   90.00
_cell.angle_beta   90.00
_cell.angle_gamma   90.00
#
_symmetry.space_group_name_H-M   'P 1'
#
loop_
_entity.id
_entity.type
_entity.pdbx_description
1 polymer ?
#
loop_
_entity_poly.entity_id
_entity_poly.type
_entity_poly.pdbx_seq_one_letter_code
_entity_poly.pdbx_strand_id
1 'polypeptide(L)'
;MTRQEIVQGLRTLGLKRGDIVLLHSSLYSLGHVEGGPEAVIDAFLEAIGKEGTLLVPVFGDLGILTTTLKNRPGAVVSPCPVGTVAALGPAAEELCRDHWKPESCHGEGTPFKRLADKGGYVCLMGVDQDRNTSLHGIEAELRLAYLGSTSREFTTPEGETVKKTWKYYPGPHRDFISFDHVLKERGIMKQLRIGNSQVRLIDAKGMWECGMELGAADPAFILCDNPGCGDCVRQRAALARDFFAHEDFKLTASSRLAGRYVPEMVEKCQAAGVTFLELDFVQGVPAASLKAEKLAAVVKELADGGIAVSAIRAFAAPNKAEDFAAKVKAAGIPGVILPLPASGPAAEAARAAGLAVNFFNVALTSAAANAALKRRLANGGDYGICFNPANFVMAGERAFGVYRTGRFIKTMRQLDVNDILPDGTVTPLARGGAEIKEMISIARCASFPGFMCLAGGIQTTQDLKTMAADFRRLIENM
;
A
#
# COMPACT_ATOMS: atom_id res chain seq x y z
N MET A 1 -32.24 -18.25 24.32
CA MET A 1 -32.71 -17.49 23.13
C MET A 1 -33.48 -18.44 22.21
N THR A 2 -34.61 -18.02 21.75
CA THR A 2 -35.47 -18.81 20.87
C THR A 2 -35.16 -18.56 19.42
N ARG A 3 -35.59 -19.47 18.53
CA ARG A 3 -35.52 -19.28 17.07
C ARG A 3 -36.19 -17.97 16.60
N GLN A 4 -37.37 -17.63 17.17
CA GLN A 4 -38.12 -16.43 16.79
C GLN A 4 -37.40 -15.13 17.16
N GLU A 5 -36.68 -15.08 18.26
CA GLU A 5 -35.87 -13.94 18.65
C GLU A 5 -34.72 -13.73 17.63
N ILE A 6 -34.13 -14.81 17.12
CA ILE A 6 -33.09 -14.74 16.08
C ILE A 6 -33.72 -14.22 14.76
N VAL A 7 -34.85 -14.76 14.33
CA VAL A 7 -35.57 -14.30 13.11
C VAL A 7 -35.88 -12.82 13.20
N GLN A 8 -36.42 -12.37 14.34
CA GLN A 8 -36.74 -10.96 14.55
C GLN A 8 -35.50 -10.07 14.50
N GLY A 9 -34.41 -10.51 15.12
CA GLY A 9 -33.13 -9.81 15.07
C GLY A 9 -32.57 -9.69 13.64
N LEU A 10 -32.58 -10.77 12.86
CA LEU A 10 -32.13 -10.80 11.47
C LEU A 10 -32.96 -9.87 10.57
N ARG A 11 -34.30 -9.86 10.74
CA ARG A 11 -35.19 -8.96 10.01
C ARG A 11 -34.97 -7.48 10.41
N THR A 12 -34.75 -7.21 11.68
CA THR A 12 -34.43 -5.85 12.18
C THR A 12 -33.10 -5.37 11.62
N LEU A 13 -32.12 -6.28 11.47
CA LEU A 13 -30.82 -6.00 10.87
C LEU A 13 -30.96 -5.68 9.36
N GLY A 14 -32.01 -6.15 8.71
CA GLY A 14 -32.38 -5.80 7.34
C GLY A 14 -32.52 -6.97 6.38
N LEU A 15 -32.38 -8.21 6.82
CA LEU A 15 -32.63 -9.38 5.96
C LEU A 15 -34.09 -9.50 5.56
N LYS A 16 -34.30 -9.87 4.30
CA LYS A 16 -35.61 -9.97 3.65
C LYS A 16 -35.74 -11.31 2.94
N ARG A 17 -36.98 -11.64 2.56
CA ARG A 17 -37.27 -12.80 1.72
C ARG A 17 -36.57 -12.64 0.37
N GLY A 18 -35.94 -13.70 -0.09
CA GLY A 18 -35.19 -13.76 -1.34
C GLY A 18 -33.70 -13.39 -1.21
N ASP A 19 -33.26 -12.91 -0.05
CA ASP A 19 -31.85 -12.54 0.14
C ASP A 19 -30.92 -13.75 0.04
N ILE A 20 -29.72 -13.52 -0.48
CA ILE A 20 -28.62 -14.49 -0.52
C ILE A 20 -27.63 -14.09 0.56
N VAL A 21 -27.31 -15.01 1.47
CA VAL A 21 -26.49 -14.70 2.66
C VAL A 21 -25.34 -15.68 2.80
N LEU A 22 -24.11 -15.18 2.90
CA LEU A 22 -22.95 -15.93 3.34
C LEU A 22 -22.76 -15.72 4.83
N LEU A 23 -22.89 -16.77 5.62
CA LEU A 23 -22.81 -16.73 7.08
C LEU A 23 -21.43 -17.20 7.57
N HIS A 24 -20.74 -16.33 8.29
CA HIS A 24 -19.62 -16.67 9.19
C HIS A 24 -20.09 -16.53 10.62
N SER A 25 -19.82 -17.51 11.47
CA SER A 25 -20.50 -17.52 12.77
C SER A 25 -19.73 -18.22 13.89
N SER A 26 -20.04 -17.80 15.11
CA SER A 26 -19.74 -18.50 16.34
C SER A 26 -21.04 -18.76 17.09
N LEU A 27 -21.52 -20.01 17.15
CA LEU A 27 -22.72 -20.39 17.94
C LEU A 27 -22.56 -19.99 19.40
N TYR A 28 -21.36 -20.16 19.94
CA TYR A 28 -21.05 -19.85 21.34
C TYR A 28 -21.33 -18.36 21.68
N SER A 29 -21.17 -17.47 20.72
CA SER A 29 -21.38 -16.03 20.92
C SER A 29 -22.85 -15.69 21.22
N LEU A 30 -23.80 -16.49 20.75
CA LEU A 30 -25.22 -16.27 20.98
C LEU A 30 -25.64 -16.59 22.44
N GLY A 31 -24.83 -17.37 23.16
CA GLY A 31 -25.20 -17.99 24.40
C GLY A 31 -26.07 -19.24 24.17
N HIS A 32 -26.91 -19.57 25.15
CA HIS A 32 -27.81 -20.73 25.02
C HIS A 32 -28.93 -20.47 24.00
N VAL A 33 -29.03 -21.31 22.97
CA VAL A 33 -30.09 -21.30 21.95
C VAL A 33 -30.94 -22.55 22.08
N GLU A 34 -32.26 -22.40 22.25
CA GLU A 34 -33.22 -23.49 22.25
C GLU A 34 -33.24 -24.17 20.88
N GLY A 35 -33.01 -25.49 20.83
CA GLY A 35 -32.86 -26.25 19.58
C GLY A 35 -31.48 -26.16 18.95
N GLY A 36 -30.51 -25.46 19.59
CA GLY A 36 -29.11 -25.48 19.21
C GLY A 36 -28.81 -24.96 17.77
N PRO A 37 -27.83 -25.59 17.10
CA PRO A 37 -27.40 -25.16 15.78
C PRO A 37 -28.50 -25.26 14.70
N GLU A 38 -29.38 -26.25 14.82
CA GLU A 38 -30.49 -26.43 13.91
C GLU A 38 -31.45 -25.22 13.93
N ALA A 39 -31.78 -24.75 15.15
CA ALA A 39 -32.66 -23.58 15.33
C ALA A 39 -32.05 -22.29 14.73
N VAL A 40 -30.72 -22.14 14.79
CA VAL A 40 -30.03 -21.00 14.18
C VAL A 40 -30.11 -21.04 12.66
N ILE A 41 -29.83 -22.19 12.06
CA ILE A 41 -29.95 -22.38 10.60
C ILE A 41 -31.39 -22.18 10.16
N ASP A 42 -32.35 -22.75 10.87
CA ASP A 42 -33.78 -22.56 10.58
C ASP A 42 -34.20 -21.07 10.68
N ALA A 43 -33.65 -20.33 11.62
CA ALA A 43 -33.94 -18.90 11.74
C ALA A 43 -33.47 -18.11 10.54
N PHE A 44 -32.27 -18.39 10.00
CA PHE A 44 -31.81 -17.78 8.75
C PHE A 44 -32.71 -18.14 7.59
N LEU A 45 -33.01 -19.43 7.39
CA LEU A 45 -33.87 -19.91 6.31
C LEU A 45 -35.28 -19.31 6.41
N GLU A 46 -35.83 -19.15 7.61
CA GLU A 46 -37.11 -18.48 7.82
C GLU A 46 -37.04 -16.98 7.51
N ALA A 47 -35.96 -16.31 7.90
CA ALA A 47 -35.79 -14.87 7.65
C ALA A 47 -35.73 -14.57 6.14
N ILE A 48 -34.95 -15.36 5.39
CA ILE A 48 -34.77 -15.18 3.94
C ILE A 48 -35.87 -15.88 3.11
N GLY A 49 -36.67 -16.76 3.69
CA GLY A 49 -37.74 -17.49 3.03
C GLY A 49 -37.23 -18.53 2.01
N LYS A 50 -38.16 -19.24 1.39
CA LYS A 50 -37.86 -20.30 0.41
C LYS A 50 -37.22 -19.76 -0.89
N GLU A 51 -37.34 -18.48 -1.14
CA GLU A 51 -36.77 -17.78 -2.28
C GLU A 51 -35.32 -17.35 -2.04
N GLY A 52 -34.87 -17.35 -0.76
CA GLY A 52 -33.53 -17.00 -0.35
C GLY A 52 -32.55 -18.16 -0.43
N THR A 53 -31.26 -17.87 -0.31
CA THR A 53 -30.20 -18.89 -0.30
C THR A 53 -29.22 -18.58 0.82
N LEU A 54 -28.93 -19.57 1.66
CA LEU A 54 -27.95 -19.48 2.72
C LEU A 54 -26.67 -20.24 2.35
N LEU A 55 -25.51 -19.59 2.50
CA LEU A 55 -24.18 -20.14 2.27
C LEU A 55 -23.37 -20.16 3.56
N VAL A 56 -22.50 -21.14 3.71
CA VAL A 56 -21.47 -21.20 4.75
C VAL A 56 -20.15 -21.70 4.15
N PRO A 57 -19.00 -21.22 4.61
CA PRO A 57 -17.71 -21.82 4.25
C PRO A 57 -17.56 -23.17 4.99
N VAL A 58 -17.04 -24.20 4.31
CA VAL A 58 -16.89 -25.55 4.86
C VAL A 58 -15.51 -26.16 4.63
N PHE A 59 -14.50 -25.33 4.42
CA PHE A 59 -13.10 -25.73 4.36
C PHE A 59 -12.50 -25.79 5.78
N GLY A 60 -12.01 -26.93 6.19
CA GLY A 60 -11.50 -27.15 7.56
C GLY A 60 -12.60 -27.24 8.63
N ASP A 61 -12.21 -27.12 9.88
CA ASP A 61 -13.14 -27.09 11.03
C ASP A 61 -13.53 -25.65 11.36
N LEU A 62 -14.66 -25.20 10.82
CA LEU A 62 -15.18 -23.85 10.97
C LEU A 62 -16.40 -23.78 11.91
N GLY A 63 -16.65 -24.84 12.66
CA GLY A 63 -17.66 -24.90 13.70
C GLY A 63 -18.97 -25.56 13.29
N ILE A 64 -19.85 -25.76 14.29
CA ILE A 64 -21.03 -26.61 14.17
C ILE A 64 -22.08 -26.09 13.16
N LEU A 65 -22.25 -24.75 13.01
CA LEU A 65 -23.26 -24.20 12.09
C LEU A 65 -22.93 -24.53 10.64
N THR A 66 -21.65 -24.57 10.28
CA THR A 66 -21.21 -24.92 8.92
C THR A 66 -21.51 -26.39 8.62
N THR A 67 -21.24 -27.28 9.58
CA THR A 67 -21.55 -28.72 9.48
C THR A 67 -23.06 -28.95 9.44
N THR A 68 -23.83 -28.22 10.23
CA THR A 68 -25.29 -28.30 10.25
C THR A 68 -25.90 -27.95 8.89
N LEU A 69 -25.51 -26.81 8.25
CA LEU A 69 -26.03 -26.48 6.95
C LEU A 69 -25.57 -27.45 5.86
N LYS A 70 -24.30 -27.84 5.87
CA LYS A 70 -23.74 -28.78 4.88
C LYS A 70 -24.49 -30.12 4.86
N ASN A 71 -24.96 -30.57 6.00
CA ASN A 71 -25.64 -31.86 6.13
C ASN A 71 -27.17 -31.81 5.93
N ARG A 72 -27.71 -30.63 5.64
CA ARG A 72 -29.15 -30.48 5.36
C ARG A 72 -29.51 -31.11 4.01
N PRO A 73 -30.66 -31.78 3.90
CA PRO A 73 -31.18 -32.24 2.61
C PRO A 73 -31.27 -31.09 1.59
N GLY A 74 -30.77 -31.33 0.40
CA GLY A 74 -30.74 -30.32 -0.67
C GLY A 74 -29.60 -29.29 -0.57
N ALA A 75 -28.69 -29.42 0.40
CA ALA A 75 -27.49 -28.59 0.43
C ALA A 75 -26.53 -28.97 -0.70
N VAL A 76 -26.05 -27.99 -1.42
CA VAL A 76 -25.07 -28.11 -2.50
C VAL A 76 -23.69 -27.73 -1.96
N VAL A 77 -22.72 -28.63 -2.14
CA VAL A 77 -21.31 -28.39 -1.75
C VAL A 77 -20.50 -28.06 -3.00
N SER A 78 -19.80 -26.94 -2.96
CA SER A 78 -19.00 -26.51 -4.10
C SER A 78 -17.77 -27.41 -4.32
N PRO A 79 -17.35 -27.65 -5.58
CA PRO A 79 -16.31 -28.62 -5.90
C PRO A 79 -14.87 -28.11 -5.71
N CYS A 80 -14.66 -27.01 -5.00
CA CYS A 80 -13.30 -26.49 -4.76
C CYS A 80 -12.72 -27.05 -3.46
N PRO A 81 -11.60 -27.81 -3.49
CA PRO A 81 -11.03 -28.44 -2.28
C PRO A 81 -10.34 -27.46 -1.34
N VAL A 82 -10.14 -26.21 -1.74
CA VAL A 82 -9.39 -25.20 -0.98
C VAL A 82 -10.30 -24.17 -0.33
N GLY A 83 -11.32 -23.72 -1.03
CA GLY A 83 -12.25 -22.67 -0.57
C GLY A 83 -13.71 -23.16 -0.53
N THR A 84 -13.96 -24.44 -0.22
CA THR A 84 -15.26 -25.07 -0.28
C THR A 84 -16.33 -24.28 0.47
N VAL A 85 -17.51 -24.11 -0.14
CA VAL A 85 -18.73 -23.61 0.50
C VAL A 85 -19.85 -24.63 0.40
N ALA A 86 -20.78 -24.61 1.35
CA ALA A 86 -22.06 -25.28 1.24
C ALA A 86 -23.16 -24.21 1.11
N ALA A 87 -24.12 -24.44 0.25
CA ALA A 87 -25.25 -23.55 -0.01
C ALA A 87 -26.58 -24.30 0.02
N LEU A 88 -27.62 -23.67 0.56
CA LEU A 88 -28.97 -24.21 0.58
C LEU A 88 -29.97 -23.14 0.13
N GLY A 89 -30.72 -23.43 -0.91
CA GLY A 89 -31.73 -22.52 -1.50
C GLY A 89 -31.68 -22.51 -3.04
N PRO A 90 -32.55 -21.74 -3.71
CA PRO A 90 -32.71 -21.77 -5.16
C PRO A 90 -31.46 -21.41 -5.96
N ALA A 91 -30.58 -20.53 -5.44
CA ALA A 91 -29.36 -20.12 -6.12
C ALA A 91 -28.16 -21.03 -5.81
N ALA A 92 -28.29 -22.07 -4.99
CA ALA A 92 -27.18 -22.87 -4.49
C ALA A 92 -26.35 -23.53 -5.62
N GLU A 93 -26.99 -24.15 -6.59
CA GLU A 93 -26.30 -24.76 -7.75
C GLU A 93 -25.53 -23.74 -8.57
N GLU A 94 -26.17 -22.63 -8.90
CA GLU A 94 -25.53 -21.56 -9.69
C GLU A 94 -24.32 -20.95 -8.96
N LEU A 95 -24.46 -20.70 -7.66
CA LEU A 95 -23.38 -20.13 -6.85
C LEU A 95 -22.19 -21.09 -6.73
N CYS A 96 -22.44 -22.39 -6.50
CA CYS A 96 -21.41 -23.39 -6.26
C CYS A 96 -20.76 -23.96 -7.52
N ARG A 97 -21.43 -23.83 -8.68
CA ARG A 97 -21.00 -24.44 -9.94
C ARG A 97 -19.60 -23.99 -10.33
N ASP A 98 -18.78 -24.94 -10.79
CA ASP A 98 -17.46 -24.69 -11.36
C ASP A 98 -16.46 -23.98 -10.40
N HIS A 99 -16.71 -23.97 -9.11
CA HIS A 99 -15.89 -23.24 -8.13
C HIS A 99 -14.40 -23.63 -8.15
N TRP A 100 -14.05 -24.78 -8.65
CA TRP A 100 -12.66 -25.23 -8.77
C TRP A 100 -11.93 -24.62 -9.99
N LYS A 101 -12.65 -24.11 -11.00
CA LYS A 101 -12.09 -23.64 -12.26
C LYS A 101 -11.35 -22.30 -12.18
N PRO A 102 -11.80 -21.28 -11.40
CA PRO A 102 -11.13 -19.99 -11.28
C PRO A 102 -9.64 -20.08 -10.89
N GLU A 103 -8.88 -19.03 -11.17
CA GLU A 103 -7.47 -18.90 -10.79
C GLU A 103 -7.30 -18.77 -9.27
N SER A 104 -8.23 -18.09 -8.59
CA SER A 104 -8.31 -17.99 -7.14
C SER A 104 -9.52 -18.74 -6.62
N CYS A 105 -9.43 -19.29 -5.40
CA CYS A 105 -10.57 -19.94 -4.74
C CYS A 105 -11.54 -18.95 -4.07
N HIS A 106 -11.28 -17.64 -4.12
CA HIS A 106 -12.11 -16.61 -3.47
C HIS A 106 -12.52 -15.45 -4.38
N GLY A 107 -11.85 -15.24 -5.52
CA GLY A 107 -12.05 -14.10 -6.43
C GLY A 107 -13.14 -14.34 -7.51
N GLU A 108 -12.90 -13.79 -8.67
CA GLU A 108 -13.80 -13.85 -9.85
C GLU A 108 -14.23 -15.29 -10.16
N GLY A 109 -15.52 -15.48 -10.47
CA GLY A 109 -16.11 -16.77 -10.80
C GLY A 109 -16.34 -17.73 -9.62
N THR A 110 -16.11 -17.30 -8.38
CA THR A 110 -16.33 -18.11 -7.15
C THR A 110 -17.67 -17.80 -6.49
N PRO A 111 -18.16 -18.64 -5.57
CA PRO A 111 -19.37 -18.36 -4.80
C PRO A 111 -19.34 -17.01 -4.07
N PHE A 112 -18.19 -16.58 -3.62
CA PHE A 112 -18.01 -15.30 -2.91
C PHE A 112 -18.27 -14.10 -3.81
N LYS A 113 -17.71 -14.11 -5.02
CA LYS A 113 -17.91 -13.03 -5.98
C LYS A 113 -19.32 -13.08 -6.59
N ARG A 114 -19.81 -14.28 -6.96
CA ARG A 114 -21.17 -14.45 -7.47
C ARG A 114 -22.24 -13.97 -6.48
N LEU A 115 -22.03 -14.20 -5.17
CA LEU A 115 -22.90 -13.65 -4.13
C LEU A 115 -22.90 -12.12 -4.16
N ALA A 116 -21.74 -11.49 -4.26
CA ALA A 116 -21.63 -10.04 -4.36
C ALA A 116 -22.31 -9.50 -5.63
N ASP A 117 -22.09 -10.15 -6.79
CA ASP A 117 -22.69 -9.75 -8.06
C ASP A 117 -24.22 -9.86 -8.06
N LYS A 118 -24.77 -10.80 -7.29
CA LYS A 118 -26.21 -10.96 -7.09
C LYS A 118 -26.80 -10.01 -6.02
N GLY A 119 -26.00 -9.12 -5.44
CA GLY A 119 -26.45 -8.21 -4.38
C GLY A 119 -26.76 -8.91 -3.07
N GLY A 120 -26.07 -10.03 -2.78
CA GLY A 120 -26.21 -10.76 -1.53
C GLY A 120 -25.47 -10.09 -0.38
N TYR A 121 -25.55 -10.72 0.78
CA TYR A 121 -24.98 -10.20 2.03
C TYR A 121 -23.94 -11.14 2.64
N VAL A 122 -22.93 -10.57 3.26
CA VAL A 122 -22.07 -11.29 4.24
C VAL A 122 -22.61 -11.00 5.62
N CYS A 123 -22.91 -12.05 6.38
CA CYS A 123 -23.34 -11.98 7.76
C CYS A 123 -22.23 -12.50 8.68
N LEU A 124 -21.73 -11.66 9.58
CA LEU A 124 -20.76 -12.02 10.62
C LEU A 124 -21.50 -12.10 11.95
N MET A 125 -21.73 -13.29 12.47
CA MET A 125 -22.46 -13.53 13.72
C MET A 125 -21.48 -13.94 14.83
N GLY A 126 -21.11 -12.99 15.69
CA GLY A 126 -20.20 -13.21 16.81
C GLY A 126 -18.77 -13.55 16.39
N VAL A 127 -18.40 -13.14 15.20
CA VAL A 127 -17.04 -13.16 14.65
C VAL A 127 -16.76 -11.82 13.99
N ASP A 128 -15.50 -11.49 13.83
CA ASP A 128 -15.06 -10.23 13.21
C ASP A 128 -14.67 -10.41 11.74
N GLN A 129 -14.26 -9.34 11.09
CA GLN A 129 -13.84 -9.32 9.67
C GLN A 129 -12.66 -10.26 9.39
N ASP A 130 -11.86 -10.62 10.39
CA ASP A 130 -10.79 -11.62 10.27
C ASP A 130 -11.31 -13.02 9.85
N ARG A 131 -12.62 -13.25 9.95
CA ARG A 131 -13.29 -14.46 9.47
C ARG A 131 -14.02 -14.28 8.15
N ASN A 132 -14.04 -13.07 7.60
CA ASN A 132 -14.72 -12.78 6.35
C ASN A 132 -13.89 -13.22 5.13
N THR A 133 -14.14 -14.43 4.69
CA THR A 133 -13.44 -15.05 3.54
C THR A 133 -13.57 -14.25 2.25
N SER A 134 -14.63 -13.47 2.07
CA SER A 134 -14.85 -12.65 0.88
C SER A 134 -13.76 -11.58 0.68
N LEU A 135 -13.13 -11.12 1.74
CA LEU A 135 -12.04 -10.14 1.67
C LEU A 135 -10.81 -10.69 0.94
N HIS A 136 -10.57 -12.00 1.02
CA HIS A 136 -9.51 -12.65 0.24
C HIS A 136 -9.81 -12.67 -1.27
N GLY A 137 -11.08 -12.56 -1.66
CA GLY A 137 -11.47 -12.38 -3.05
C GLY A 137 -11.05 -11.03 -3.60
N ILE A 138 -11.19 -9.97 -2.81
CA ILE A 138 -10.72 -8.62 -3.14
C ILE A 138 -9.20 -8.60 -3.30
N GLU A 139 -8.45 -9.21 -2.37
CA GLU A 139 -6.99 -9.37 -2.50
C GLU A 139 -6.61 -10.08 -3.81
N ALA A 140 -7.36 -11.13 -4.18
CA ALA A 140 -7.09 -11.90 -5.40
C ALA A 140 -7.35 -11.09 -6.67
N GLU A 141 -8.42 -10.31 -6.73
CA GLU A 141 -8.73 -9.44 -7.88
C GLU A 141 -7.75 -8.28 -8.03
N LEU A 142 -7.30 -7.71 -6.93
CA LEU A 142 -6.22 -6.71 -6.90
C LEU A 142 -4.86 -7.31 -7.30
N ARG A 143 -4.74 -8.63 -7.41
CA ARG A 143 -3.51 -9.36 -7.75
C ARG A 143 -2.32 -8.97 -6.89
N LEU A 144 -2.56 -8.80 -5.58
CA LEU A 144 -1.55 -8.31 -4.67
C LEU A 144 -0.30 -9.19 -4.65
N ALA A 145 0.86 -8.58 -4.73
CA ALA A 145 2.15 -9.25 -4.90
C ALA A 145 2.52 -10.21 -3.76
N TYR A 146 1.90 -10.08 -2.60
CA TYR A 146 2.11 -10.97 -1.46
C TYR A 146 1.28 -12.26 -1.48
N LEU A 147 0.39 -12.44 -2.46
CA LEU A 147 -0.40 -13.66 -2.58
C LEU A 147 0.49 -14.82 -3.02
N GLY A 148 0.38 -15.91 -2.28
CA GLY A 148 1.01 -17.18 -2.63
C GLY A 148 0.14 -18.04 -3.55
N SER A 149 0.47 -19.33 -3.60
CA SER A 149 -0.31 -20.33 -4.29
C SER A 149 -0.39 -21.62 -3.49
N THR A 150 -1.45 -22.39 -3.71
CA THR A 150 -1.59 -23.75 -3.17
C THR A 150 -2.01 -24.71 -4.26
N SER A 151 -1.46 -25.92 -4.23
CA SER A 151 -1.81 -26.99 -5.17
C SER A 151 -2.49 -28.14 -4.45
N ARG A 152 -3.54 -28.68 -5.06
CA ARG A 152 -4.20 -29.89 -4.59
C ARG A 152 -4.49 -30.82 -5.76
N GLU A 153 -4.41 -32.11 -5.51
CA GLU A 153 -4.97 -33.13 -6.37
C GLU A 153 -6.36 -33.49 -5.85
N PHE A 154 -7.33 -33.58 -6.74
CA PHE A 154 -8.74 -33.87 -6.38
C PHE A 154 -9.47 -34.42 -7.58
N THR A 155 -10.63 -35.06 -7.33
CA THR A 155 -11.50 -35.55 -8.37
C THR A 155 -12.55 -34.48 -8.71
N THR A 156 -12.63 -34.11 -9.98
CA THR A 156 -13.63 -33.15 -10.47
C THR A 156 -15.04 -33.74 -10.42
N PRO A 157 -16.10 -32.92 -10.54
CA PRO A 157 -17.47 -33.45 -10.65
C PRO A 157 -17.68 -34.40 -11.83
N GLU A 158 -16.87 -34.27 -12.88
CA GLU A 158 -16.88 -35.12 -14.06
C GLU A 158 -16.16 -36.48 -13.84
N GLY A 159 -15.54 -36.66 -12.67
CA GLY A 159 -14.84 -37.91 -12.31
C GLY A 159 -13.35 -37.96 -12.69
N GLU A 160 -12.78 -36.87 -13.19
CA GLU A 160 -11.37 -36.79 -13.55
C GLU A 160 -10.51 -36.40 -12.35
N THR A 161 -9.40 -37.08 -12.14
CA THR A 161 -8.40 -36.68 -11.14
C THR A 161 -7.44 -35.68 -11.74
N VAL A 162 -7.44 -34.46 -11.19
CA VAL A 162 -6.61 -33.35 -11.68
C VAL A 162 -5.80 -32.76 -10.54
N LYS A 163 -4.59 -32.27 -10.87
CA LYS A 163 -3.79 -31.44 -9.98
C LYS A 163 -3.92 -30.00 -10.42
N LYS A 164 -4.41 -29.14 -9.55
CA LYS A 164 -4.60 -27.72 -9.84
C LYS A 164 -3.94 -26.84 -8.77
N THR A 165 -3.45 -25.68 -9.23
CA THR A 165 -2.88 -24.62 -8.40
C THR A 165 -3.81 -23.42 -8.42
N TRP A 166 -4.12 -22.90 -7.24
CA TRP A 166 -4.89 -21.65 -7.07
C TRP A 166 -4.00 -20.58 -6.46
N LYS A 167 -4.24 -19.31 -6.84
CA LYS A 167 -3.82 -18.18 -6.04
C LYS A 167 -4.46 -18.31 -4.66
N TYR A 168 -3.64 -18.32 -3.66
CA TYR A 168 -4.06 -18.63 -2.31
C TYR A 168 -3.47 -17.62 -1.34
N TYR A 169 -4.29 -17.26 -0.41
CA TYR A 169 -3.91 -16.43 0.69
C TYR A 169 -2.97 -17.21 1.63
N PRO A 170 -1.72 -16.78 1.83
CA PRO A 170 -0.75 -17.56 2.62
C PRO A 170 -0.95 -17.42 4.14
N GLY A 171 -2.18 -17.43 4.59
CA GLY A 171 -2.49 -17.40 6.02
C GLY A 171 -2.02 -16.15 6.67
N PRO A 172 -1.52 -15.81 7.65
CA PRO A 172 -1.92 -15.49 8.98
C PRO A 172 -2.55 -14.12 9.10
N HIS A 173 -1.84 -13.04 9.31
CA HIS A 173 -2.48 -11.80 9.78
C HIS A 173 -2.78 -10.81 8.64
N ARG A 174 -4.02 -10.31 8.64
CA ARG A 174 -4.50 -9.11 7.95
C ARG A 174 -5.23 -8.25 8.96
N ASP A 175 -5.17 -6.96 8.80
CA ASP A 175 -5.97 -6.03 9.60
C ASP A 175 -7.36 -5.82 8.98
N PHE A 176 -8.06 -6.92 8.71
CA PHE A 176 -9.42 -6.86 8.19
C PHE A 176 -10.40 -6.17 9.16
N ILE A 177 -10.10 -6.18 10.45
CA ILE A 177 -10.94 -5.55 11.47
C ILE A 177 -11.02 -4.04 11.28
N SER A 178 -9.93 -3.39 10.85
CA SER A 178 -9.92 -1.96 10.56
C SER A 178 -10.88 -1.57 9.43
N PHE A 179 -11.24 -2.52 8.56
CA PHE A 179 -12.19 -2.28 7.48
C PHE A 179 -13.63 -2.06 7.96
N ASP A 180 -14.01 -2.55 9.17
CA ASP A 180 -15.32 -2.31 9.79
C ASP A 180 -15.67 -0.82 9.83
N HIS A 181 -14.70 0.02 10.18
CA HIS A 181 -14.90 1.47 10.28
C HIS A 181 -15.33 2.08 8.93
N VAL A 182 -14.61 1.75 7.88
CA VAL A 182 -14.90 2.25 6.53
C VAL A 182 -16.26 1.76 6.03
N LEU A 183 -16.56 0.47 6.20
CA LEU A 183 -17.84 -0.11 5.77
C LEU A 183 -19.03 0.52 6.52
N LYS A 184 -18.84 0.83 7.80
CA LYS A 184 -19.86 1.49 8.62
C LYS A 184 -20.06 2.94 8.20
N GLU A 185 -18.99 3.72 8.00
CA GLU A 185 -19.07 5.11 7.55
C GLU A 185 -19.73 5.27 6.19
N ARG A 186 -19.45 4.34 5.27
CA ARG A 186 -20.06 4.32 3.93
C ARG A 186 -21.49 3.73 3.91
N GLY A 187 -22.01 3.30 5.05
CA GLY A 187 -23.35 2.70 5.14
C GLY A 187 -23.48 1.31 4.51
N ILE A 188 -22.37 0.66 4.21
CA ILE A 188 -22.28 -0.68 3.59
C ILE A 188 -22.55 -1.77 4.62
N MET A 189 -22.25 -1.51 5.89
CA MET A 189 -22.43 -2.44 7.00
C MET A 189 -23.44 -1.93 8.01
N LYS A 190 -24.39 -2.80 8.39
CA LYS A 190 -25.29 -2.63 9.54
C LYS A 190 -24.85 -3.54 10.66
N GLN A 191 -25.14 -3.14 11.90
CA GLN A 191 -24.72 -3.87 13.08
C GLN A 191 -25.82 -3.87 14.12
N LEU A 192 -26.09 -5.04 14.73
CA LEU A 192 -27.10 -5.21 15.75
C LEU A 192 -26.64 -6.27 16.74
N ARG A 193 -27.03 -6.16 18.00
CA ARG A 193 -26.86 -7.21 18.99
C ARG A 193 -28.06 -8.16 18.97
N ILE A 194 -27.83 -9.46 18.73
CA ILE A 194 -28.82 -10.51 18.79
C ILE A 194 -28.41 -11.49 19.91
N GLY A 195 -29.18 -11.54 20.97
CA GLY A 195 -28.75 -12.21 22.19
C GLY A 195 -27.46 -11.61 22.73
N ASN A 196 -26.46 -12.45 22.98
CA ASN A 196 -25.12 -11.99 23.38
C ASN A 196 -24.21 -11.69 22.21
N SER A 197 -24.61 -12.05 21.00
CA SER A 197 -23.78 -11.92 19.78
C SER A 197 -23.88 -10.55 19.15
N GLN A 198 -22.74 -9.99 18.81
CA GLN A 198 -22.66 -8.88 17.87
C GLN A 198 -22.80 -9.44 16.45
N VAL A 199 -23.80 -8.97 15.71
CA VAL A 199 -24.08 -9.42 14.35
C VAL A 199 -23.89 -8.26 13.38
N ARG A 200 -23.12 -8.50 12.33
CA ARG A 200 -22.89 -7.56 11.23
C ARG A 200 -23.55 -8.10 9.97
N LEU A 201 -24.26 -7.25 9.25
CA LEU A 201 -24.81 -7.53 7.92
C LEU A 201 -24.18 -6.56 6.94
N ILE A 202 -23.46 -7.09 5.99
CA ILE A 202 -22.62 -6.34 5.06
C ILE A 202 -23.16 -6.56 3.64
N ASP A 203 -23.47 -5.47 2.93
CA ASP A 203 -23.71 -5.53 1.50
C ASP A 203 -22.45 -6.02 0.79
N ALA A 204 -22.49 -7.23 0.23
CA ALA A 204 -21.32 -7.87 -0.32
C ALA A 204 -20.79 -7.15 -1.57
N LYS A 205 -21.67 -6.59 -2.40
CA LYS A 205 -21.30 -5.82 -3.59
C LYS A 205 -20.63 -4.50 -3.17
N GLY A 206 -21.26 -3.73 -2.28
CA GLY A 206 -20.70 -2.49 -1.78
C GLY A 206 -19.35 -2.70 -1.07
N MET A 207 -19.20 -3.78 -0.29
CA MET A 207 -17.92 -4.15 0.33
C MET A 207 -16.85 -4.44 -0.71
N TRP A 208 -17.19 -5.17 -1.77
CA TRP A 208 -16.26 -5.50 -2.84
C TRP A 208 -15.79 -4.28 -3.61
N GLU A 209 -16.73 -3.43 -4.04
CA GLU A 209 -16.44 -2.16 -4.73
C GLU A 209 -15.56 -1.23 -3.87
N CYS A 210 -15.91 -1.10 -2.58
CA CYS A 210 -15.14 -0.32 -1.60
C CYS A 210 -13.70 -0.86 -1.43
N GLY A 211 -13.54 -2.18 -1.31
CA GLY A 211 -12.23 -2.81 -1.17
C GLY A 211 -11.38 -2.69 -2.43
N MET A 212 -11.98 -2.79 -3.62
CA MET A 212 -11.28 -2.57 -4.89
C MET A 212 -10.80 -1.12 -5.04
N GLU A 213 -11.64 -0.14 -4.69
CA GLU A 213 -11.29 1.28 -4.68
C GLU A 213 -10.11 1.57 -3.76
N LEU A 214 -10.20 1.13 -2.51
CA LEU A 214 -9.15 1.37 -1.51
C LEU A 214 -7.86 0.64 -1.85
N GLY A 215 -7.94 -0.61 -2.29
CA GLY A 215 -6.77 -1.41 -2.64
C GLY A 215 -6.07 -0.94 -3.91
N ALA A 216 -6.80 -0.33 -4.85
CA ALA A 216 -6.20 0.32 -6.01
C ALA A 216 -5.44 1.60 -5.62
N ALA A 217 -5.95 2.34 -4.62
CA ALA A 217 -5.30 3.53 -4.08
C ALA A 217 -4.10 3.19 -3.18
N ASP A 218 -4.24 2.17 -2.33
CA ASP A 218 -3.20 1.67 -1.44
C ASP A 218 -3.27 0.13 -1.35
N PRO A 219 -2.40 -0.61 -2.03
CA PRO A 219 -2.34 -2.07 -1.94
C PRO A 219 -2.09 -2.62 -0.51
N ALA A 220 -1.64 -1.77 0.41
CA ALA A 220 -1.42 -2.13 1.80
C ALA A 220 -2.60 -1.78 2.74
N PHE A 221 -3.75 -1.37 2.21
CA PHE A 221 -4.89 -0.83 2.98
C PHE A 221 -5.42 -1.74 4.10
N ILE A 222 -5.23 -3.05 3.98
CA ILE A 222 -5.61 -4.07 4.99
C ILE A 222 -4.42 -4.63 5.76
N LEU A 223 -3.26 -3.98 5.72
CA LEU A 223 -2.09 -4.38 6.49
C LEU A 223 -1.90 -3.45 7.67
N CYS A 224 -1.78 -4.01 8.88
CA CYS A 224 -1.60 -3.20 10.09
C CYS A 224 -0.24 -2.49 10.12
N ASP A 225 -0.19 -1.36 10.81
CA ASP A 225 1.03 -0.56 10.98
C ASP A 225 1.92 -1.01 12.15
N ASN A 226 1.59 -2.15 12.77
CA ASN A 226 2.37 -2.68 13.87
C ASN A 226 3.72 -3.23 13.37
N PRO A 227 4.86 -2.62 13.71
CA PRO A 227 6.18 -3.09 13.28
C PRO A 227 6.55 -4.46 13.87
N GLY A 228 5.88 -4.89 14.94
CA GLY A 228 6.04 -6.22 15.53
C GLY A 228 5.22 -7.31 14.81
N CYS A 229 4.33 -6.95 13.89
CA CYS A 229 3.58 -7.92 13.11
C CYS A 229 4.41 -8.43 11.93
N GLY A 230 5.12 -9.55 12.13
CA GLY A 230 5.99 -10.12 11.11
C GLY A 230 5.28 -10.47 9.78
N ASP A 231 3.97 -10.72 9.82
CA ASP A 231 3.18 -11.01 8.63
C ASP A 231 2.92 -9.78 7.77
N CYS A 232 2.40 -8.72 8.37
CA CYS A 232 2.16 -7.46 7.65
C CYS A 232 3.46 -6.83 7.17
N VAL A 233 4.55 -6.94 7.95
CA VAL A 233 5.89 -6.50 7.52
C VAL A 233 6.36 -7.25 6.28
N ARG A 234 6.24 -8.60 6.25
CA ARG A 234 6.62 -9.39 5.07
C ARG A 234 5.78 -9.07 3.85
N GLN A 235 4.49 -8.83 4.05
CA GLN A 235 3.56 -8.51 2.96
C GLN A 235 3.82 -7.11 2.39
N ARG A 236 4.08 -6.12 3.22
CA ARG A 236 4.55 -4.79 2.76
C ARG A 236 5.86 -4.88 1.99
N ALA A 237 6.78 -5.73 2.43
CA ALA A 237 8.03 -5.97 1.70
C ALA A 237 7.80 -6.62 0.33
N ALA A 238 6.80 -7.50 0.19
CA ALA A 238 6.43 -8.09 -1.09
C ALA A 238 5.79 -7.06 -2.04
N LEU A 239 4.89 -6.21 -1.53
CA LEU A 239 4.31 -5.10 -2.30
C LEU A 239 5.40 -4.12 -2.77
N ALA A 240 6.33 -3.78 -1.88
CA ALA A 240 7.44 -2.91 -2.24
C ALA A 240 8.35 -3.52 -3.31
N ARG A 241 8.60 -4.83 -3.28
CA ARG A 241 9.35 -5.53 -4.33
C ARG A 241 8.64 -5.48 -5.67
N ASP A 242 7.32 -5.72 -5.68
CA ASP A 242 6.51 -5.65 -6.89
C ASP A 242 6.52 -4.23 -7.47
N PHE A 243 6.34 -3.22 -6.63
CA PHE A 243 6.46 -1.81 -7.02
C PHE A 243 7.82 -1.53 -7.67
N PHE A 244 8.92 -1.91 -7.02
CA PHE A 244 10.26 -1.69 -7.53
C PHE A 244 10.65 -2.59 -8.71
N ALA A 245 9.95 -3.70 -8.93
CA ALA A 245 10.18 -4.60 -10.06
C ALA A 245 9.44 -4.15 -11.34
N HIS A 246 8.30 -3.49 -11.19
CA HIS A 246 7.42 -3.11 -12.31
C HIS A 246 7.40 -1.61 -12.60
N GLU A 247 7.67 -0.78 -11.61
CA GLU A 247 7.90 0.63 -11.84
C GLU A 247 9.41 0.88 -11.90
N ASP A 248 9.86 1.52 -12.96
CA ASP A 248 11.16 2.15 -12.96
C ASP A 248 11.25 2.99 -11.68
N PHE A 249 12.22 2.66 -10.82
CA PHE A 249 12.46 3.43 -9.62
C PHE A 249 12.35 4.92 -9.95
N LYS A 250 11.67 5.71 -9.14
CA LYS A 250 11.70 7.16 -9.27
C LYS A 250 13.12 7.65 -8.98
N LEU A 251 14.01 7.26 -9.86
CA LEU A 251 15.43 7.55 -9.77
C LEU A 251 15.68 8.90 -10.40
N THR A 252 16.28 9.79 -9.65
CA THR A 252 16.81 11.06 -10.14
C THR A 252 18.31 11.10 -9.86
N ALA A 253 19.03 11.96 -10.54
CA ALA A 253 20.44 12.18 -10.29
C ALA A 253 20.72 13.67 -10.09
N SER A 254 21.76 14.02 -9.32
CA SER A 254 22.28 15.36 -9.27
C SER A 254 22.81 15.77 -10.64
N SER A 255 22.47 16.98 -11.11
CA SER A 255 22.96 17.49 -12.40
C SER A 255 24.49 17.60 -12.44
N ARG A 256 25.11 17.83 -11.29
CA ARG A 256 26.57 17.84 -11.14
C ARG A 256 27.22 16.46 -11.40
N LEU A 257 26.53 15.38 -11.04
CA LEU A 257 26.94 14.02 -11.36
C LEU A 257 26.75 13.69 -12.85
N ALA A 258 25.67 14.20 -13.44
CA ALA A 258 25.35 13.98 -14.85
C ALA A 258 26.30 14.71 -15.80
N GLY A 259 26.82 15.87 -15.40
CA GLY A 259 27.79 16.58 -16.24
C GLY A 259 27.81 18.09 -16.02
N ARG A 260 28.64 18.75 -16.77
CA ARG A 260 28.78 20.23 -16.72
C ARG A 260 27.82 20.96 -17.66
N TYR A 261 27.60 20.40 -18.83
CA TYR A 261 26.80 21.01 -19.92
C TYR A 261 25.55 20.13 -20.18
N VAL A 262 24.46 20.77 -20.62
CA VAL A 262 23.18 20.04 -20.81
C VAL A 262 23.28 18.88 -21.81
N PRO A 263 23.94 19.00 -22.97
CA PRO A 263 24.10 17.83 -23.86
C PRO A 263 24.78 16.64 -23.19
N GLU A 264 25.84 16.91 -22.42
CA GLU A 264 26.52 15.86 -21.62
C GLU A 264 25.61 15.23 -20.58
N MET A 265 24.80 16.06 -19.88
CA MET A 265 23.82 15.57 -18.90
C MET A 265 22.80 14.62 -19.56
N VAL A 266 22.27 15.00 -20.72
CA VAL A 266 21.32 14.17 -21.48
C VAL A 266 21.96 12.85 -21.88
N GLU A 267 23.14 12.88 -22.50
CA GLU A 267 23.87 11.68 -22.94
C GLU A 267 24.09 10.70 -21.77
N LYS A 268 24.63 11.22 -20.65
CA LYS A 268 24.95 10.39 -19.50
C LYS A 268 23.69 9.86 -18.79
N CYS A 269 22.62 10.66 -18.70
CA CYS A 269 21.34 10.19 -18.15
C CYS A 269 20.74 9.07 -19.02
N GLN A 270 20.73 9.23 -20.33
CA GLN A 270 20.25 8.19 -21.26
C GLN A 270 21.10 6.91 -21.15
N ALA A 271 22.43 7.03 -21.12
CA ALA A 271 23.35 5.89 -20.97
C ALA A 271 23.21 5.15 -19.62
N ALA A 272 22.75 5.86 -18.59
CA ALA A 272 22.49 5.32 -17.25
C ALA A 272 21.03 4.85 -17.05
N GLY A 273 20.13 5.08 -18.02
CA GLY A 273 18.70 4.80 -17.86
C GLY A 273 18.06 5.64 -16.74
N VAL A 274 18.44 6.92 -16.62
CA VAL A 274 17.90 7.89 -15.66
C VAL A 274 17.10 8.93 -16.42
N THR A 275 15.82 9.06 -16.11
CA THR A 275 14.89 9.95 -16.82
C THR A 275 14.57 11.23 -16.08
N PHE A 276 15.03 11.36 -14.83
CA PHE A 276 14.86 12.54 -14.00
C PHE A 276 16.20 13.12 -13.55
N LEU A 277 16.26 14.43 -13.46
CA LEU A 277 17.45 15.16 -13.00
C LEU A 277 17.08 16.18 -11.93
N GLU A 278 17.80 16.18 -10.81
CA GLU A 278 17.76 17.25 -9.82
C GLU A 278 18.75 18.34 -10.24
N LEU A 279 18.28 19.56 -10.48
CA LEU A 279 19.15 20.67 -10.83
C LEU A 279 19.81 21.26 -9.59
N ASP A 280 21.09 20.96 -9.39
CA ASP A 280 21.93 21.56 -8.36
C ASP A 280 22.99 22.49 -8.95
N PHE A 281 23.72 22.08 -9.99
CA PHE A 281 24.71 22.89 -10.72
C PHE A 281 24.54 22.75 -12.24
N VAL A 282 24.75 23.88 -12.95
CA VAL A 282 24.79 23.91 -14.40
C VAL A 282 25.95 24.80 -14.80
N GLN A 283 26.82 24.34 -15.69
CA GLN A 283 28.03 25.04 -16.13
C GLN A 283 28.95 25.47 -14.97
N GLY A 284 28.92 24.72 -13.86
CA GLY A 284 29.75 24.98 -12.69
C GLY A 284 29.20 26.06 -11.74
N VAL A 285 27.98 26.58 -11.99
CA VAL A 285 27.34 27.54 -11.08
C VAL A 285 26.08 26.89 -10.46
N PRO A 286 25.68 27.27 -9.23
CA PRO A 286 24.45 26.80 -8.63
C PRO A 286 23.24 27.11 -9.52
N ALA A 287 22.45 26.10 -9.85
CA ALA A 287 21.28 26.24 -10.72
C ALA A 287 20.27 27.27 -10.16
N ALA A 288 20.14 27.34 -8.84
CA ALA A 288 19.29 28.32 -8.16
C ALA A 288 19.71 29.79 -8.40
N SER A 289 20.96 30.06 -8.83
CA SER A 289 21.45 31.39 -9.13
C SER A 289 21.27 31.81 -10.61
N LEU A 290 20.86 30.89 -11.48
CA LEU A 290 20.63 31.19 -12.88
C LEU A 290 19.53 32.24 -13.07
N LYS A 291 19.67 33.10 -14.09
CA LYS A 291 18.60 33.99 -14.54
C LYS A 291 17.42 33.18 -15.10
N ALA A 292 16.21 33.74 -15.07
CA ALA A 292 14.98 33.05 -15.46
C ALA A 292 15.05 32.46 -16.87
N GLU A 293 15.52 33.27 -17.87
CA GLU A 293 15.62 32.85 -19.26
C GLU A 293 16.61 31.68 -19.44
N LYS A 294 17.74 31.73 -18.73
CA LYS A 294 18.73 30.65 -18.78
C LYS A 294 18.23 29.36 -18.12
N LEU A 295 17.54 29.48 -16.97
CA LEU A 295 16.94 28.33 -16.29
C LEU A 295 15.88 27.67 -17.19
N ALA A 296 14.99 28.45 -17.79
CA ALA A 296 13.99 27.96 -18.72
C ALA A 296 14.60 27.26 -19.94
N ALA A 297 15.67 27.84 -20.51
CA ALA A 297 16.39 27.22 -21.63
C ALA A 297 17.01 25.87 -21.25
N VAL A 298 17.63 25.77 -20.07
CA VAL A 298 18.19 24.51 -19.53
C VAL A 298 17.11 23.43 -19.37
N VAL A 299 15.98 23.78 -18.76
CA VAL A 299 14.88 22.85 -18.55
C VAL A 299 14.30 22.36 -19.89
N LYS A 300 14.13 23.29 -20.85
CA LYS A 300 13.66 22.93 -22.19
C LYS A 300 14.63 22.00 -22.92
N GLU A 301 15.91 22.27 -22.90
CA GLU A 301 16.93 21.45 -23.56
C GLU A 301 17.01 20.03 -22.94
N LEU A 302 16.88 19.93 -21.61
CA LEU A 302 16.77 18.63 -20.92
C LEU A 302 15.51 17.87 -21.37
N ALA A 303 14.37 18.56 -21.41
CA ALA A 303 13.10 17.95 -21.83
C ALA A 303 13.13 17.51 -23.30
N ASP A 304 13.73 18.28 -24.19
CA ASP A 304 13.94 17.93 -25.60
C ASP A 304 14.81 16.65 -25.71
N GLY A 305 15.71 16.41 -24.75
CA GLY A 305 16.50 15.18 -24.60
C GLY A 305 15.81 14.06 -23.85
N GLY A 306 14.53 14.18 -23.48
CA GLY A 306 13.77 13.18 -22.75
C GLY A 306 14.06 13.10 -21.25
N ILE A 307 14.69 14.15 -20.67
CA ILE A 307 15.03 14.21 -19.24
C ILE A 307 14.13 15.25 -18.55
N ALA A 308 13.33 14.79 -17.58
CA ALA A 308 12.50 15.66 -16.76
C ALA A 308 13.28 16.21 -15.57
N VAL A 309 12.98 17.44 -15.14
CA VAL A 309 13.56 17.99 -13.90
C VAL A 309 12.70 17.62 -12.72
N SER A 310 13.25 16.89 -11.74
CA SER A 310 12.54 16.47 -10.52
C SER A 310 12.41 17.59 -9.48
N ALA A 311 13.45 18.40 -9.32
CA ALA A 311 13.48 19.55 -8.43
C ALA A 311 14.70 20.45 -8.72
N ILE A 312 14.72 21.64 -8.13
CA ILE A 312 15.91 22.47 -8.07
C ILE A 312 16.41 22.56 -6.62
N ARG A 313 17.71 22.29 -6.41
CA ARG A 313 18.34 22.36 -5.09
C ARG A 313 19.09 23.68 -4.92
N ALA A 314 18.79 24.39 -3.84
CA ALA A 314 19.53 25.57 -3.42
C ALA A 314 20.38 25.25 -2.17
N PHE A 315 21.70 25.44 -2.24
CA PHE A 315 22.62 25.18 -1.13
C PHE A 315 22.67 26.31 -0.10
N ALA A 316 22.14 27.48 -0.45
CA ALA A 316 21.94 28.62 0.42
C ALA A 316 20.52 29.18 0.23
N ALA A 317 20.02 29.88 1.25
CA ALA A 317 18.73 30.54 1.13
C ALA A 317 18.76 31.59 0.01
N PRO A 318 17.83 31.53 -0.95
CA PRO A 318 17.71 32.55 -2.00
C PRO A 318 17.42 33.94 -1.41
N ASN A 319 18.22 34.95 -1.79
CA ASN A 319 18.08 36.32 -1.25
C ASN A 319 16.76 37.01 -1.66
N LYS A 320 16.22 36.67 -2.84
CA LYS A 320 14.95 37.16 -3.36
C LYS A 320 13.98 36.00 -3.49
N ALA A 321 13.27 35.72 -2.43
CA ALA A 321 12.42 34.53 -2.29
C ALA A 321 11.33 34.45 -3.37
N GLU A 322 10.62 35.55 -3.59
CA GLU A 322 9.52 35.61 -4.57
C GLU A 322 10.02 35.51 -6.01
N ASP A 323 11.09 36.24 -6.38
CA ASP A 323 11.71 36.12 -7.69
C ASP A 323 12.23 34.70 -7.96
N PHE A 324 12.79 34.07 -6.94
CA PHE A 324 13.24 32.69 -7.04
C PHE A 324 12.08 31.72 -7.29
N ALA A 325 11.01 31.83 -6.51
CA ALA A 325 9.82 30.98 -6.67
C ALA A 325 9.16 31.19 -8.04
N ALA A 326 9.02 32.45 -8.47
CA ALA A 326 8.44 32.80 -9.75
C ALA A 326 9.22 32.22 -10.94
N LYS A 327 10.57 32.35 -10.95
CA LYS A 327 11.39 31.81 -12.02
C LYS A 327 11.38 30.27 -12.07
N VAL A 328 11.36 29.59 -10.91
CA VAL A 328 11.28 28.12 -10.82
C VAL A 328 9.97 27.63 -11.40
N LYS A 329 8.86 28.27 -11.03
CA LYS A 329 7.52 27.96 -11.57
C LYS A 329 7.45 28.21 -13.07
N ALA A 330 7.95 29.37 -13.55
CA ALA A 330 7.96 29.73 -14.97
C ALA A 330 8.80 28.76 -15.81
N ALA A 331 9.86 28.19 -15.25
CA ALA A 331 10.65 27.16 -15.90
C ALA A 331 9.99 25.76 -15.90
N GLY A 332 8.81 25.58 -15.27
CA GLY A 332 8.10 24.30 -15.21
C GLY A 332 8.71 23.29 -14.24
N ILE A 333 9.55 23.72 -13.31
CA ILE A 333 10.15 22.82 -12.29
C ILE A 333 9.13 22.58 -11.19
N PRO A 334 8.83 21.31 -10.80
CA PRO A 334 7.73 20.99 -9.89
C PRO A 334 8.00 21.34 -8.43
N GLY A 335 9.27 21.46 -8.01
CA GLY A 335 9.59 21.68 -6.61
C GLY A 335 10.98 22.22 -6.35
N VAL A 336 11.19 22.60 -5.10
CA VAL A 336 12.45 23.17 -4.59
C VAL A 336 12.96 22.35 -3.41
N ILE A 337 14.28 22.23 -3.31
CA ILE A 337 14.98 21.61 -2.17
C ILE A 337 15.84 22.69 -1.52
N LEU A 338 15.53 23.02 -0.26
CA LEU A 338 16.09 24.15 0.46
C LEU A 338 16.83 23.70 1.73
N PRO A 339 17.90 24.39 2.15
CA PRO A 339 18.63 24.00 3.36
C PRO A 339 17.84 24.34 4.63
N LEU A 340 17.86 23.44 5.63
CA LEU A 340 17.45 23.72 7.00
C LEU A 340 18.59 24.41 7.76
N PRO A 341 18.30 25.35 8.70
CA PRO A 341 17.01 25.92 9.10
C PRO A 341 16.65 27.22 8.38
N ALA A 342 17.51 27.74 7.51
CA ALA A 342 17.60 29.14 7.12
C ALA A 342 16.65 29.61 5.98
N SER A 343 15.77 28.75 5.44
CA SER A 343 15.06 29.04 4.18
C SER A 343 13.57 29.43 4.34
N GLY A 344 13.19 30.09 5.45
CA GLY A 344 11.79 30.44 5.72
C GLY A 344 11.08 31.21 4.60
N PRO A 345 11.54 32.40 4.25
CA PRO A 345 10.88 33.20 3.22
C PRO A 345 10.85 32.53 1.84
N ALA A 346 11.93 31.83 1.45
CA ALA A 346 11.98 31.10 0.19
C ALA A 346 11.01 29.90 0.17
N ALA A 347 10.82 29.21 1.28
CA ALA A 347 9.87 28.12 1.40
C ALA A 347 8.42 28.60 1.31
N GLU A 348 8.10 29.72 1.96
CA GLU A 348 6.78 30.34 1.93
C GLU A 348 6.43 30.86 0.52
N ALA A 349 7.37 31.54 -0.13
CA ALA A 349 7.19 32.01 -1.51
C ALA A 349 7.02 30.84 -2.50
N ALA A 350 7.83 29.78 -2.40
CA ALA A 350 7.72 28.60 -3.24
C ALA A 350 6.35 27.90 -3.05
N ARG A 351 5.90 27.74 -1.81
CA ARG A 351 4.58 27.17 -1.50
C ARG A 351 3.44 28.04 -2.04
N ALA A 352 3.53 29.36 -1.87
CA ALA A 352 2.55 30.30 -2.41
C ALA A 352 2.49 30.25 -3.95
N ALA A 353 3.60 29.95 -4.58
CA ALA A 353 3.68 29.71 -6.02
C ALA A 353 3.15 28.31 -6.45
N GLY A 354 2.78 27.44 -5.52
CA GLY A 354 2.28 26.08 -5.79
C GLY A 354 3.39 25.06 -6.06
N LEU A 355 4.62 25.33 -5.64
CA LEU A 355 5.75 24.40 -5.77
C LEU A 355 5.83 23.45 -4.56
N ALA A 356 6.21 22.20 -4.80
CA ALA A 356 6.58 21.29 -3.74
C ALA A 356 7.84 21.80 -3.02
N VAL A 357 7.84 21.78 -1.69
CA VAL A 357 8.96 22.27 -0.88
C VAL A 357 9.51 21.16 -0.01
N ASN A 358 10.75 20.77 -0.28
CA ASN A 358 11.50 19.83 0.52
C ASN A 358 12.69 20.53 1.20
N PHE A 359 12.99 20.11 2.41
CA PHE A 359 14.16 20.60 3.12
C PHE A 359 15.21 19.50 3.23
N PHE A 360 16.47 19.83 3.02
CA PHE A 360 17.57 18.91 3.33
C PHE A 360 18.34 19.33 4.57
N ASN A 361 18.85 18.34 5.29
CA ASN A 361 19.71 18.53 6.43
C ASN A 361 21.13 18.88 5.96
N VAL A 362 21.52 20.12 6.01
CA VAL A 362 22.96 20.43 6.02
C VAL A 362 23.54 19.90 7.33
N ALA A 363 24.85 19.75 7.49
CA ALA A 363 25.51 19.13 8.65
C ALA A 363 24.89 19.50 10.04
N LEU A 364 23.62 19.15 10.22
CA LEU A 364 22.81 19.37 11.42
C LEU A 364 22.59 18.05 12.15
N THR A 365 22.60 18.09 13.48
CA THR A 365 22.15 16.96 14.29
C THR A 365 20.67 16.65 14.03
N SER A 366 20.27 15.42 14.28
CA SER A 366 18.87 14.99 14.14
C SER A 366 17.90 15.82 14.98
N ALA A 367 18.30 16.20 16.18
CA ALA A 367 17.49 17.05 17.06
C ALA A 367 17.25 18.43 16.43
N ALA A 368 18.29 19.06 15.86
CA ALA A 368 18.18 20.36 15.20
C ALA A 368 17.31 20.28 13.93
N ALA A 369 17.50 19.23 13.09
CA ALA A 369 16.72 19.01 11.89
C ALA A 369 15.22 18.78 12.23
N ASN A 370 14.92 17.93 13.21
CA ASN A 370 13.56 17.69 13.70
C ASN A 370 12.91 18.96 14.24
N ALA A 371 13.61 19.72 15.06
CA ALA A 371 13.08 20.96 15.62
C ALA A 371 12.80 22.00 14.52
N ALA A 372 13.66 22.12 13.52
CA ALA A 372 13.46 23.03 12.39
C ALA A 372 12.25 22.61 11.54
N LEU A 373 12.11 21.31 11.21
CA LEU A 373 11.00 20.79 10.43
C LEU A 373 9.67 20.94 11.19
N LYS A 374 9.63 20.60 12.49
CA LYS A 374 8.42 20.78 13.32
C LYS A 374 7.93 22.23 13.35
N ARG A 375 8.85 23.20 13.46
CA ARG A 375 8.48 24.63 13.39
C ARG A 375 7.84 25.00 12.06
N ARG A 376 8.30 24.43 10.95
CA ARG A 376 7.70 24.65 9.62
C ARG A 376 6.30 24.04 9.51
N LEU A 377 6.15 22.79 9.92
CA LEU A 377 4.87 22.09 9.89
C LEU A 377 3.82 22.75 10.78
N ALA A 378 4.21 23.32 11.93
CA ALA A 378 3.30 24.05 12.82
C ALA A 378 2.66 25.29 12.17
N ASN A 379 3.30 25.86 11.14
CA ASN A 379 2.76 26.98 10.37
C ASN A 379 1.82 26.54 9.22
N GLY A 380 1.36 25.29 9.22
CA GLY A 380 0.32 24.80 8.30
C GLY A 380 0.79 24.56 6.86
N GLY A 381 2.06 24.23 6.64
CA GLY A 381 2.60 23.91 5.32
C GLY A 381 2.77 22.41 5.09
N ASP A 382 2.47 21.93 3.88
CA ASP A 382 2.88 20.58 3.44
C ASP A 382 4.35 20.64 3.00
N TYR A 383 5.24 20.43 3.97
CA TYR A 383 6.68 20.42 3.76
C TYR A 383 7.23 19.00 3.86
N GLY A 384 8.10 18.64 2.91
CA GLY A 384 8.80 17.37 2.90
C GLY A 384 10.26 17.50 3.36
N ILE A 385 10.89 16.37 3.62
CA ILE A 385 12.33 16.28 3.80
C ILE A 385 12.98 15.54 2.62
N CYS A 386 14.07 16.09 2.12
CA CYS A 386 15.07 15.40 1.35
C CYS A 386 16.11 14.86 2.33
N PHE A 387 16.01 13.58 2.67
CA PHE A 387 16.89 12.98 3.67
C PHE A 387 18.26 12.71 3.07
N ASN A 388 19.28 13.40 3.59
CA ASN A 388 20.66 13.21 3.17
C ASN A 388 21.43 12.47 4.25
N PRO A 389 21.71 11.17 4.09
CA PRO A 389 22.38 10.37 5.10
C PRO A 389 23.83 10.81 5.32
N ALA A 390 24.55 11.21 4.27
CA ALA A 390 25.94 11.67 4.38
C ALA A 390 26.09 12.87 5.34
N ASN A 391 25.14 13.81 5.28
CA ASN A 391 25.17 14.98 6.17
C ASN A 391 24.96 14.61 7.64
N PHE A 392 24.24 13.54 7.95
CA PHE A 392 24.14 13.03 9.33
C PHE A 392 25.45 12.35 9.78
N VAL A 393 26.11 11.60 8.90
CA VAL A 393 27.44 11.02 9.18
C VAL A 393 28.44 12.12 9.50
N MET A 394 28.46 13.20 8.72
CA MET A 394 29.30 14.37 8.97
C MET A 394 28.95 15.10 10.29
N ALA A 395 27.72 15.02 10.74
CA ALA A 395 27.28 15.51 12.04
C ALA A 395 27.60 14.55 13.21
N GLY A 396 28.29 13.45 12.95
CA GLY A 396 28.66 12.45 13.95
C GLY A 396 27.53 11.52 14.37
N GLU A 397 26.47 11.42 13.55
CA GLU A 397 25.31 10.57 13.83
C GLU A 397 25.23 9.35 12.89
N ARG A 398 24.57 8.29 13.35
CA ARG A 398 24.25 7.13 12.53
C ARG A 398 22.97 7.41 11.74
N ALA A 399 23.07 7.50 10.41
CA ALA A 399 21.99 7.93 9.53
C ALA A 399 20.72 7.09 9.67
N PHE A 400 20.83 5.76 9.73
CA PHE A 400 19.68 4.88 9.91
C PHE A 400 19.03 5.03 11.29
N GLY A 401 19.81 5.20 12.33
CA GLY A 401 19.32 5.48 13.68
C GLY A 401 18.50 6.76 13.74
N VAL A 402 19.01 7.84 13.12
CA VAL A 402 18.32 9.12 12.98
C VAL A 402 17.01 8.97 12.22
N TYR A 403 17.04 8.32 11.06
CA TYR A 403 15.87 8.08 10.22
C TYR A 403 14.74 7.39 11.00
N ARG A 404 15.09 6.31 11.72
CA ARG A 404 14.14 5.50 12.47
C ARG A 404 13.56 6.24 13.67
N THR A 405 14.40 6.85 14.50
CA THR A 405 13.98 7.54 15.74
C THR A 405 13.26 8.85 15.44
N GLY A 406 13.65 9.56 14.40
CA GLY A 406 13.03 10.82 13.96
C GLY A 406 11.70 10.63 13.23
N ARG A 407 11.31 9.38 12.91
CA ARG A 407 10.13 9.06 12.09
C ARG A 407 10.12 9.80 10.75
N PHE A 408 11.27 10.00 10.16
CA PHE A 408 11.43 10.77 8.92
C PHE A 408 10.69 10.15 7.72
N ILE A 409 10.38 8.85 7.76
CA ILE A 409 9.59 8.18 6.73
C ILE A 409 8.26 8.90 6.43
N LYS A 410 7.64 9.51 7.44
CA LYS A 410 6.34 10.20 7.28
C LYS A 410 6.45 11.52 6.53
N THR A 411 7.63 12.13 6.52
CA THR A 411 7.89 13.45 5.93
C THR A 411 8.90 13.40 4.79
N MET A 412 9.57 12.27 4.59
CA MET A 412 10.53 12.08 3.51
C MET A 412 9.80 12.10 2.16
N ARG A 413 10.31 12.93 1.25
CA ARG A 413 9.88 13.01 -0.16
C ARG A 413 10.99 12.65 -1.13
N GLN A 414 12.23 12.65 -0.63
CA GLN A 414 13.41 12.23 -1.37
C GLN A 414 14.44 11.61 -0.41
N LEU A 415 15.08 10.55 -0.86
CA LEU A 415 16.29 9.98 -0.26
C LEU A 415 17.49 10.32 -1.14
N ASP A 416 18.47 11.04 -0.59
CA ASP A 416 19.75 11.22 -1.28
C ASP A 416 20.58 9.93 -1.15
N VAL A 417 20.84 9.30 -2.29
CA VAL A 417 21.59 8.06 -2.39
C VAL A 417 23.08 8.42 -2.53
N ASN A 418 23.76 8.46 -1.42
CA ASN A 418 25.18 8.78 -1.32
C ASN A 418 25.80 8.05 -0.12
N ASP A 419 27.12 7.92 -0.09
CA ASP A 419 27.81 7.28 1.02
C ASP A 419 29.17 7.94 1.27
N ILE A 420 29.50 8.12 2.54
CA ILE A 420 30.76 8.73 3.00
C ILE A 420 31.27 8.07 4.28
N LEU A 421 32.55 8.23 4.55
CA LEU A 421 33.13 7.96 5.86
C LEU A 421 32.95 9.15 6.81
N PRO A 422 33.11 8.97 8.13
CA PRO A 422 33.00 10.07 9.10
C PRO A 422 33.97 11.25 8.88
N ASP A 423 35.06 11.02 8.17
CA ASP A 423 36.04 12.06 7.81
C ASP A 423 35.62 12.86 6.55
N GLY A 424 34.46 12.56 5.98
CA GLY A 424 33.95 13.20 4.77
C GLY A 424 34.42 12.56 3.44
N THR A 425 35.23 11.50 3.51
CA THR A 425 35.67 10.78 2.31
C THR A 425 34.49 10.09 1.63
N VAL A 426 34.21 10.45 0.38
CA VAL A 426 33.14 9.82 -0.41
C VAL A 426 33.53 8.40 -0.79
N THR A 427 32.61 7.47 -0.63
CA THR A 427 32.79 6.03 -0.92
C THR A 427 31.75 5.52 -1.92
N PRO A 428 32.00 4.37 -2.56
CA PRO A 428 30.95 3.64 -3.25
C PRO A 428 29.81 3.30 -2.29
N LEU A 429 28.58 3.13 -2.84
CA LEU A 429 27.37 2.82 -2.06
C LEU A 429 27.56 1.57 -1.20
N ALA A 430 27.08 1.62 0.03
CA ALA A 430 27.18 0.59 1.08
C ALA A 430 28.62 0.26 1.51
N ARG A 431 29.56 1.20 1.35
CA ARG A 431 30.96 1.09 1.79
C ARG A 431 31.37 2.16 2.81
N GLY A 432 30.50 3.14 3.05
CA GLY A 432 30.71 4.21 4.02
C GLY A 432 29.87 4.04 5.30
N GLY A 433 29.65 5.15 5.97
CA GLY A 433 28.88 5.25 7.21
C GLY A 433 27.42 5.68 7.06
N ALA A 434 26.96 5.92 5.82
CA ALA A 434 25.60 6.41 5.56
C ALA A 434 24.50 5.36 5.77
N GLU A 435 24.86 4.10 6.02
CA GLU A 435 23.90 2.98 6.22
C GLU A 435 22.84 2.93 5.11
N ILE A 436 23.27 3.20 3.86
CA ILE A 436 22.36 3.43 2.72
C ILE A 436 21.55 2.19 2.36
N LYS A 437 22.10 0.99 2.58
CA LYS A 437 21.42 -0.27 2.34
C LYS A 437 20.21 -0.42 3.26
N GLU A 438 20.41 -0.15 4.54
CA GLU A 438 19.37 -0.20 5.56
C GLU A 438 18.26 0.82 5.27
N MET A 439 18.65 2.00 4.81
CA MET A 439 17.70 3.07 4.47
C MET A 439 16.87 2.75 3.25
N ILE A 440 17.46 2.21 2.19
CA ILE A 440 16.74 1.76 1.00
C ILE A 440 15.81 0.60 1.36
N SER A 441 16.29 -0.35 2.17
CA SER A 441 15.48 -1.49 2.63
C SER A 441 14.22 -1.06 3.36
N ILE A 442 14.33 -0.12 4.32
CA ILE A 442 13.17 0.36 5.07
C ILE A 442 12.24 1.24 4.21
N ALA A 443 12.78 2.07 3.33
CA ALA A 443 11.99 2.84 2.38
C ALA A 443 11.16 1.93 1.45
N ARG A 444 11.77 0.84 1.00
CA ARG A 444 11.11 -0.21 0.21
C ARG A 444 9.99 -0.90 0.98
N CYS A 445 10.23 -1.27 2.25
CA CYS A 445 9.20 -1.86 3.12
C CYS A 445 8.04 -0.89 3.40
N ALA A 446 8.28 0.42 3.32
CA ALA A 446 7.27 1.45 3.52
C ALA A 446 6.60 1.90 2.20
N SER A 447 6.85 1.22 1.08
CA SER A 447 6.35 1.60 -0.26
C SER A 447 6.61 3.08 -0.57
N PHE A 448 7.84 3.53 -0.33
CA PHE A 448 8.22 4.94 -0.47
C PHE A 448 8.02 5.44 -1.90
N PRO A 449 7.11 6.42 -2.14
CA PRO A 449 6.75 6.87 -3.49
C PRO A 449 7.62 8.00 -4.01
N GLY A 450 8.58 8.48 -3.22
CA GLY A 450 9.41 9.63 -3.55
C GLY A 450 10.61 9.30 -4.44
N PHE A 451 11.44 10.30 -4.68
CA PHE A 451 12.65 10.13 -5.47
C PHE A 451 13.81 9.56 -4.65
N MET A 452 14.61 8.72 -5.29
CA MET A 452 15.94 8.34 -4.85
C MET A 452 16.96 9.09 -5.73
N CYS A 453 17.72 10.02 -5.13
CA CYS A 453 18.60 10.92 -5.86
C CYS A 453 20.07 10.47 -5.78
N LEU A 454 20.61 10.00 -6.90
CA LEU A 454 22.03 9.60 -6.99
C LEU A 454 22.94 10.80 -6.75
N ALA A 455 23.86 10.69 -5.83
CA ALA A 455 24.80 11.73 -5.39
C ALA A 455 24.13 13.04 -4.95
N GLY A 456 22.86 12.98 -4.52
CA GLY A 456 22.14 14.16 -4.05
C GLY A 456 22.91 14.88 -2.93
N GLY A 457 23.15 16.19 -3.11
CA GLY A 457 23.78 17.04 -2.13
C GLY A 457 25.29 16.90 -1.92
N ILE A 458 25.96 15.87 -2.46
CA ILE A 458 27.41 15.71 -2.34
C ILE A 458 28.11 15.61 -3.72
N GLN A 459 29.40 15.88 -3.73
CA GLN A 459 30.25 15.67 -4.89
C GLN A 459 30.89 14.29 -4.80
N THR A 460 30.81 13.51 -5.88
CA THR A 460 31.42 12.18 -5.99
C THR A 460 32.40 12.12 -7.16
N THR A 461 33.33 11.19 -7.11
CA THR A 461 34.25 10.87 -8.19
C THR A 461 33.74 9.76 -9.11
N GLN A 462 32.65 9.06 -8.73
CA GLN A 462 32.02 8.06 -9.58
C GLN A 462 31.27 8.73 -10.73
N ASP A 463 31.22 8.08 -11.88
CA ASP A 463 30.34 8.48 -12.98
C ASP A 463 28.90 8.00 -12.76
N LEU A 464 27.95 8.68 -13.42
CA LEU A 464 26.51 8.42 -13.27
C LEU A 464 26.14 6.96 -13.63
N LYS A 465 26.72 6.42 -14.69
CA LYS A 465 26.41 5.04 -15.16
C LYS A 465 26.84 4.01 -14.12
N THR A 466 28.03 4.15 -13.57
CA THR A 466 28.55 3.29 -12.51
C THR A 466 27.69 3.39 -11.26
N MET A 467 27.36 4.61 -10.82
CA MET A 467 26.56 4.80 -9.61
C MET A 467 25.12 4.26 -9.77
N ALA A 468 24.51 4.44 -10.93
CA ALA A 468 23.20 3.87 -11.24
C ALA A 468 23.23 2.31 -11.27
N ALA A 469 24.28 1.74 -11.82
CA ALA A 469 24.48 0.28 -11.82
C ALA A 469 24.68 -0.27 -10.41
N ASP A 470 25.49 0.40 -9.58
CA ASP A 470 25.71 0.01 -8.19
C ASP A 470 24.43 0.11 -7.37
N PHE A 471 23.62 1.14 -7.58
CA PHE A 471 22.32 1.28 -6.93
C PHE A 471 21.36 0.13 -7.32
N ARG A 472 21.22 -0.18 -8.61
CA ARG A 472 20.37 -1.29 -9.07
C ARG A 472 20.83 -2.62 -8.49
N ARG A 473 22.14 -2.90 -8.54
CA ARG A 473 22.74 -4.11 -7.96
C ARG A 473 22.47 -4.20 -6.45
N LEU A 474 22.53 -3.07 -5.75
CA LEU A 474 22.23 -3.02 -4.31
C LEU A 474 20.79 -3.43 -4.02
N ILE A 475 19.85 -2.98 -4.86
CA ILE A 475 18.41 -3.33 -4.73
C ILE A 475 18.12 -4.78 -5.10
N GLU A 476 18.76 -5.30 -6.15
CA GLU A 476 18.61 -6.69 -6.57
C GLU A 476 19.09 -7.69 -5.50
N ASN A 477 20.06 -7.29 -4.68
CA ASN A 477 20.65 -8.11 -3.61
C ASN A 477 19.99 -7.88 -2.23
N MET A 478 18.89 -7.19 -2.14
CA MET A 478 18.06 -7.00 -0.95
C MET A 478 16.75 -7.74 -1.08
#